data_a3f208d0246cd2324c6c129cd66daa15
#
_entry.id   a3f208d0246cd2324c6c129cd66daa15
#
_cell.length_a   1.000
_cell.length_b   1.000
_cell.length_c   1.000
_cell.angle_alpha   90.00
_cell.angle_beta   90.00
_cell.angle_gamma   90.00
#
_symmetry.space_group_name_H-M   'P 1'
#
loop_
_entity.id
_entity.type
_entity.pdbx_description
1 polymer ?
#
loop_
_entity_poly.entity_id
_entity_poly.type
_entity_poly.pdbx_seq_one_letter_code
_entity_poly.pdbx_strand_id
1 'polypeptide(L)'
;QNDYQEDAQTRIAQIFIAQNNSNEAKKYLVSLSNSTNVNVKNFANVELMKIYAAEKDFKKAETLADMVLQNPKNSASVNELAKVIKARSLMNNGKDSEAKTAYSALEKSSNTEVAAEALYAKAFFQNKGKAFKSSNETIFKLANNYASEEYWGAKSLVLMVRNYIGLKDNYQASYT
;
A
#
# COMPACT_ATOMS: atom_id res chain seq x y z
N GLN A 1 -32.33 9.14 -1.38
CA GLN A 1 -31.93 8.32 -2.56
C GLN A 1 -32.75 7.05 -2.48
N ASN A 2 -33.31 6.57 -3.60
CA ASN A 2 -34.12 5.37 -3.62
C ASN A 2 -33.19 4.16 -3.64
N ASP A 3 -33.43 3.15 -2.79
CA ASP A 3 -32.60 1.93 -2.66
C ASP A 3 -32.37 1.22 -4.01
N TYR A 4 -33.38 1.20 -4.89
CA TYR A 4 -33.24 0.67 -6.25
C TYR A 4 -32.24 1.44 -7.12
N GLN A 5 -32.12 2.75 -6.93
CA GLN A 5 -31.16 3.57 -7.67
C GLN A 5 -29.73 3.28 -7.21
N GLU A 6 -29.52 3.15 -5.92
CA GLU A 6 -28.20 2.79 -5.36
C GLU A 6 -27.77 1.38 -5.77
N ASP A 7 -28.72 0.41 -5.77
CA ASP A 7 -28.43 -0.96 -6.24
C ASP A 7 -28.02 -0.96 -7.72
N ALA A 8 -28.77 -0.24 -8.56
CA ALA A 8 -28.45 -0.11 -9.99
C ALA A 8 -27.07 0.54 -10.20
N GLN A 9 -26.77 1.63 -9.50
CA GLN A 9 -25.48 2.32 -9.58
C GLN A 9 -24.34 1.41 -9.11
N THR A 10 -24.55 0.63 -8.05
CA THR A 10 -23.56 -0.33 -7.53
C THR A 10 -23.23 -1.39 -8.57
N ARG A 11 -24.24 -1.97 -9.23
CA ARG A 11 -24.04 -2.96 -10.29
C ARG A 11 -23.31 -2.37 -11.49
N ILE A 12 -23.65 -1.15 -11.90
CA ILE A 12 -22.97 -0.45 -13.01
C ILE A 12 -21.50 -0.22 -12.65
N ALA A 13 -21.21 0.26 -11.41
CA ALA A 13 -19.84 0.44 -10.95
C ALA A 13 -19.05 -0.87 -10.97
N GLN A 14 -19.65 -1.98 -10.51
CA GLN A 14 -19.02 -3.31 -10.55
C GLN A 14 -18.70 -3.76 -11.97
N ILE A 15 -19.59 -3.50 -12.94
CA ILE A 15 -19.36 -3.82 -14.37
C ILE A 15 -18.14 -3.05 -14.87
N PHE A 16 -18.06 -1.74 -14.63
CA PHE A 16 -16.92 -0.93 -15.06
C PHE A 16 -15.61 -1.34 -14.38
N ILE A 17 -15.66 -1.74 -13.11
CA ILE A 17 -14.49 -2.30 -12.40
C ILE A 17 -14.03 -3.59 -13.08
N ALA A 18 -14.94 -4.50 -13.39
CA ALA A 18 -14.64 -5.75 -14.07
C ALA A 18 -14.06 -5.53 -15.49
N GLN A 19 -14.43 -4.44 -16.13
CA GLN A 19 -13.90 -4.01 -17.43
C GLN A 19 -12.59 -3.21 -17.33
N ASN A 20 -12.02 -3.04 -16.13
CA ASN A 20 -10.87 -2.17 -15.86
C ASN A 20 -11.09 -0.69 -16.29
N ASN A 21 -12.34 -0.25 -16.38
CA ASN A 21 -12.70 1.11 -16.73
C ASN A 21 -12.86 1.99 -15.47
N SER A 22 -11.73 2.32 -14.87
CA SER A 22 -11.71 3.08 -13.61
C SER A 22 -12.35 4.48 -13.74
N ASN A 23 -12.29 5.11 -14.92
CA ASN A 23 -12.86 6.44 -15.11
C ASN A 23 -14.38 6.43 -15.03
N GLU A 24 -15.03 5.48 -15.68
CA GLU A 24 -16.48 5.33 -15.58
C GLU A 24 -16.90 4.82 -14.22
N ALA A 25 -16.19 3.84 -13.65
CA ALA A 25 -16.46 3.36 -12.30
C ALA A 25 -16.46 4.49 -11.26
N LYS A 26 -15.47 5.40 -11.31
CA LYS A 26 -15.36 6.53 -10.39
C LYS A 26 -16.61 7.42 -10.37
N LYS A 27 -17.28 7.64 -11.50
CA LYS A 27 -18.47 8.49 -11.56
C LYS A 27 -19.57 7.98 -10.64
N TYR A 28 -19.80 6.67 -10.64
CA TYR A 28 -20.80 6.02 -9.80
C TYR A 28 -20.30 5.86 -8.36
N LEU A 29 -19.07 5.46 -8.17
CA LEU A 29 -18.49 5.25 -6.84
C LEU A 29 -18.45 6.54 -6.00
N VAL A 30 -18.18 7.70 -6.60
CA VAL A 30 -18.22 8.99 -5.90
C VAL A 30 -19.64 9.31 -5.40
N SER A 31 -20.67 9.00 -6.18
CA SER A 31 -22.06 9.15 -5.72
C SER A 31 -22.35 8.19 -4.56
N LEU A 32 -21.99 6.91 -4.71
CA LEU A 32 -22.22 5.85 -3.72
C LEU A 32 -21.44 6.06 -2.41
N SER A 33 -20.30 6.75 -2.46
CA SER A 33 -19.52 7.07 -1.25
C SER A 33 -20.24 8.03 -0.29
N ASN A 34 -21.30 8.71 -0.76
CA ASN A 34 -22.16 9.57 0.03
C ASN A 34 -23.46 8.86 0.50
N SER A 35 -23.61 7.56 0.23
CA SER A 35 -24.77 6.78 0.63
C SER A 35 -24.95 6.78 2.15
N THR A 36 -26.20 6.78 2.59
CA THR A 36 -26.57 6.52 3.99
C THR A 36 -26.50 5.03 4.35
N ASN A 37 -26.52 4.15 3.33
CA ASN A 37 -26.31 2.73 3.52
C ASN A 37 -24.81 2.45 3.73
N VAL A 38 -24.47 2.04 4.94
CA VAL A 38 -23.07 1.80 5.37
C VAL A 38 -22.36 0.78 4.48
N ASN A 39 -23.05 -0.25 3.99
CA ASN A 39 -22.42 -1.27 3.15
C ASN A 39 -22.11 -0.72 1.75
N VAL A 40 -23.04 0.03 1.16
CA VAL A 40 -22.85 0.68 -0.14
C VAL A 40 -21.73 1.71 -0.07
N LYS A 41 -21.74 2.56 0.96
CA LYS A 41 -20.70 3.54 1.21
C LYS A 41 -19.31 2.88 1.37
N ASN A 42 -19.26 1.80 2.17
CA ASN A 42 -18.00 1.09 2.38
C ASN A 42 -17.47 0.44 1.10
N PHE A 43 -18.33 -0.21 0.31
CA PHE A 43 -17.96 -0.74 -1.02
C PHE A 43 -17.35 0.36 -1.88
N ALA A 44 -18.03 1.50 -2.00
CA ALA A 44 -17.55 2.62 -2.81
C ALA A 44 -16.19 3.15 -2.31
N ASN A 45 -16.01 3.31 -1.00
CA ASN A 45 -14.75 3.77 -0.44
C ASN A 45 -13.60 2.79 -0.68
N VAL A 46 -13.84 1.48 -0.57
CA VAL A 46 -12.83 0.45 -0.85
C VAL A 46 -12.39 0.51 -2.31
N GLU A 47 -13.33 0.58 -3.25
CA GLU A 47 -12.99 0.61 -4.68
C GLU A 47 -12.35 1.94 -5.09
N LEU A 48 -12.81 3.07 -4.59
CA LEU A 48 -12.16 4.38 -4.82
C LEU A 48 -10.75 4.41 -4.24
N MET A 49 -10.52 3.84 -3.06
CA MET A 49 -9.20 3.73 -2.46
C MET A 49 -8.21 3.00 -3.37
N LYS A 50 -8.63 1.86 -3.94
CA LYS A 50 -7.83 1.08 -4.90
C LYS A 50 -7.53 1.88 -6.16
N ILE A 51 -8.54 2.53 -6.73
CA ILE A 51 -8.41 3.32 -7.96
C ILE A 51 -7.44 4.48 -7.74
N TYR A 52 -7.62 5.28 -6.69
CA TYR A 52 -6.73 6.42 -6.43
C TYR A 52 -5.30 5.98 -6.08
N ALA A 53 -5.13 4.83 -5.41
CA ALA A 53 -3.79 4.26 -5.18
C ALA A 53 -3.10 3.87 -6.50
N ALA A 54 -3.83 3.25 -7.45
CA ALA A 54 -3.33 2.90 -8.77
C ALA A 54 -3.00 4.14 -9.62
N GLU A 55 -3.80 5.19 -9.51
CA GLU A 55 -3.59 6.49 -10.17
C GLU A 55 -2.50 7.34 -9.48
N LYS A 56 -1.92 6.86 -8.37
CA LYS A 56 -0.93 7.58 -7.55
C LYS A 56 -1.46 8.88 -6.94
N ASP A 57 -2.78 9.04 -6.82
CA ASP A 57 -3.38 10.11 -6.01
C ASP A 57 -3.34 9.69 -4.53
N PHE A 58 -2.11 9.71 -3.99
CA PHE A 58 -1.85 9.22 -2.63
C PHE A 58 -2.58 10.00 -1.55
N LYS A 59 -2.93 11.26 -1.80
CA LYS A 59 -3.68 12.06 -0.84
C LYS A 59 -5.11 11.54 -0.67
N LYS A 60 -5.80 11.27 -1.78
CA LYS A 60 -7.15 10.69 -1.73
C LYS A 60 -7.12 9.24 -1.26
N ALA A 61 -6.13 8.46 -1.70
CA ALA A 61 -5.98 7.08 -1.29
C ALA A 61 -5.78 6.96 0.23
N GLU A 62 -4.96 7.83 0.85
CA GLU A 62 -4.76 7.90 2.31
C GLU A 62 -6.07 8.19 3.04
N THR A 63 -6.81 9.23 2.61
CA THR A 63 -8.08 9.61 3.23
C THR A 63 -9.11 8.47 3.17
N LEU A 64 -9.22 7.80 2.03
CA LEU A 64 -10.15 6.69 1.87
C LEU A 64 -9.71 5.45 2.66
N ALA A 65 -8.40 5.19 2.77
CA ALA A 65 -7.90 4.11 3.61
C ALA A 65 -8.27 4.32 5.08
N ASP A 66 -8.20 5.56 5.58
CA ASP A 66 -8.64 5.89 6.94
C ASP A 66 -10.13 5.63 7.13
N MET A 67 -10.96 6.02 6.15
CA MET A 67 -12.41 5.75 6.20
C MET A 67 -12.73 4.25 6.17
N VAL A 68 -12.03 3.48 5.34
CA VAL A 68 -12.18 2.02 5.26
C VAL A 68 -11.81 1.37 6.59
N LEU A 69 -10.69 1.77 7.20
CA LEU A 69 -10.22 1.21 8.47
C LEU A 69 -11.15 1.51 9.67
N GLN A 70 -12.03 2.52 9.56
CA GLN A 70 -13.03 2.84 10.59
C GLN A 70 -14.22 1.87 10.58
N ASN A 71 -14.41 1.07 9.53
CA ASN A 71 -15.53 0.13 9.47
C ASN A 71 -15.17 -1.22 10.12
N PRO A 72 -15.73 -1.55 11.30
CA PRO A 72 -15.39 -2.78 12.02
C PRO A 72 -15.89 -4.06 11.34
N LYS A 73 -16.77 -3.93 10.34
CA LYS A 73 -17.33 -5.07 9.59
C LYS A 73 -16.48 -5.50 8.41
N ASN A 74 -15.40 -4.80 8.12
CA ASN A 74 -14.48 -5.18 7.04
C ASN A 74 -13.80 -6.51 7.34
N SER A 75 -13.60 -7.32 6.29
CA SER A 75 -12.79 -8.53 6.39
C SER A 75 -11.33 -8.19 6.72
N ALA A 76 -10.61 -9.17 7.25
CA ALA A 76 -9.18 -9.02 7.55
C ALA A 76 -8.39 -8.61 6.29
N SER A 77 -8.73 -9.18 5.13
CA SER A 77 -8.07 -8.87 3.85
C SER A 77 -8.30 -7.42 3.38
N VAL A 78 -9.53 -6.90 3.54
CA VAL A 78 -9.84 -5.49 3.22
C VAL A 78 -9.09 -4.55 4.16
N ASN A 79 -9.04 -4.86 5.45
CA ASN A 79 -8.30 -4.07 6.42
C ASN A 79 -6.79 -4.10 6.16
N GLU A 80 -6.22 -5.25 5.78
CA GLU A 80 -4.81 -5.36 5.42
C GLU A 80 -4.50 -4.53 4.17
N LEU A 81 -5.31 -4.66 3.11
CA LEU A 81 -5.18 -3.84 1.90
C LEU A 81 -5.21 -2.35 2.21
N ALA A 82 -6.17 -1.91 3.05
CA ALA A 82 -6.26 -0.51 3.45
C ALA A 82 -5.03 -0.04 4.24
N LYS A 83 -4.49 -0.87 5.14
CA LYS A 83 -3.24 -0.58 5.87
C LYS A 83 -2.04 -0.43 4.92
N VAL A 84 -1.91 -1.32 3.93
CA VAL A 84 -0.84 -1.25 2.92
C VAL A 84 -0.96 0.02 2.08
N ILE A 85 -2.16 0.31 1.54
CA ILE A 85 -2.39 1.52 0.75
C ILE A 85 -2.12 2.78 1.59
N LYS A 86 -2.53 2.80 2.85
CA LYS A 86 -2.22 3.90 3.77
C LYS A 86 -0.72 4.08 3.96
N ALA A 87 0.01 3.01 4.23
CA ALA A 87 1.47 3.05 4.43
C ALA A 87 2.19 3.56 3.18
N ARG A 88 1.82 3.05 1.99
CA ARG A 88 2.34 3.52 0.69
C ARG A 88 2.03 4.99 0.46
N SER A 89 0.82 5.43 0.77
CA SER A 89 0.37 6.81 0.59
C SER A 89 1.13 7.77 1.51
N LEU A 90 1.27 7.43 2.78
CA LEU A 90 2.05 8.19 3.75
C LEU A 90 3.51 8.37 3.29
N MET A 91 4.14 7.28 2.84
CA MET A 91 5.51 7.31 2.32
C MET A 91 5.65 8.23 1.10
N ASN A 92 4.71 8.15 0.14
CA ASN A 92 4.74 8.98 -1.07
C ASN A 92 4.36 10.45 -0.80
N ASN A 93 3.56 10.71 0.23
CA ASN A 93 3.23 12.07 0.69
C ASN A 93 4.35 12.70 1.55
N GLY A 94 5.47 12.00 1.77
CA GLY A 94 6.59 12.49 2.56
C GLY A 94 6.36 12.47 4.08
N LYS A 95 5.34 11.78 4.56
CA LYS A 95 5.01 11.63 5.98
C LYS A 95 5.83 10.47 6.59
N ASP A 96 7.15 10.60 6.58
CA ASP A 96 8.09 9.52 6.90
C ASP A 96 7.86 8.88 8.27
N SER A 97 7.57 9.67 9.32
CA SER A 97 7.36 9.14 10.66
C SER A 97 6.11 8.26 10.74
N GLU A 98 5.02 8.73 10.16
CA GLU A 98 3.75 8.01 10.11
C GLU A 98 3.88 6.76 9.23
N ALA A 99 4.58 6.87 8.08
CA ALA A 99 4.83 5.74 7.19
C ALA A 99 5.65 4.64 7.88
N LYS A 100 6.70 5.00 8.64
CA LYS A 100 7.49 4.03 9.44
C LYS A 100 6.60 3.26 10.42
N THR A 101 5.74 3.97 11.14
CA THR A 101 4.81 3.34 12.09
C THR A 101 3.82 2.42 11.37
N ALA A 102 3.25 2.87 10.25
CA ALA A 102 2.31 2.08 9.47
C ALA A 102 2.95 0.79 8.92
N TYR A 103 4.16 0.87 8.35
CA TYR A 103 4.89 -0.30 7.87
C TYR A 103 5.35 -1.24 8.99
N SER A 104 5.76 -0.71 10.15
CA SER A 104 6.14 -1.55 11.29
C SER A 104 5.00 -2.46 11.75
N ALA A 105 3.75 -1.99 11.67
CA ALA A 105 2.58 -2.80 11.97
C ALA A 105 2.32 -3.93 10.94
N LEU A 106 2.94 -3.87 9.75
CA LEU A 106 2.80 -4.84 8.67
C LEU A 106 3.95 -5.87 8.62
N GLU A 107 5.04 -5.68 9.38
CA GLU A 107 6.21 -6.58 9.37
C GLU A 107 5.86 -8.04 9.73
N LYS A 108 4.77 -8.26 10.45
CA LYS A 108 4.29 -9.58 10.89
C LYS A 108 3.04 -10.04 10.16
N SER A 109 2.76 -9.49 8.99
CA SER A 109 1.63 -9.95 8.17
C SER A 109 1.80 -11.41 7.80
N SER A 110 0.69 -12.15 7.78
CA SER A 110 0.66 -13.52 7.23
C SER A 110 0.76 -13.54 5.70
N ASN A 111 0.53 -12.41 5.04
CA ASN A 111 0.77 -12.22 3.62
C ASN A 111 2.25 -11.91 3.41
N THR A 112 2.96 -12.83 2.77
CA THR A 112 4.42 -12.75 2.57
C THR A 112 4.83 -11.54 1.75
N GLU A 113 4.06 -11.18 0.73
CA GLU A 113 4.29 -9.97 -0.07
C GLU A 113 4.21 -8.70 0.78
N VAL A 114 3.19 -8.59 1.64
CA VAL A 114 3.01 -7.44 2.54
C VAL A 114 4.13 -7.36 3.57
N ALA A 115 4.54 -8.48 4.14
CA ALA A 115 5.65 -8.53 5.10
C ALA A 115 6.99 -8.18 4.45
N ALA A 116 7.24 -8.65 3.23
CA ALA A 116 8.43 -8.32 2.44
C ALA A 116 8.46 -6.82 2.11
N GLU A 117 7.34 -6.24 1.68
CA GLU A 117 7.22 -4.81 1.46
C GLU A 117 7.53 -4.00 2.72
N ALA A 118 7.01 -4.43 3.86
CA ALA A 118 7.26 -3.76 5.14
C ALA A 118 8.74 -3.78 5.52
N LEU A 119 9.44 -4.90 5.32
CA LEU A 119 10.89 -4.99 5.54
C LEU A 119 11.67 -4.11 4.55
N TYR A 120 11.27 -4.10 3.27
CA TYR A 120 11.87 -3.18 2.30
C TYR A 120 11.71 -1.72 2.74
N ALA A 121 10.51 -1.31 3.14
CA ALA A 121 10.25 0.04 3.62
C ALA A 121 11.11 0.39 4.84
N LYS A 122 11.26 -0.54 5.78
CA LYS A 122 12.16 -0.39 6.94
C LYS A 122 13.60 -0.14 6.50
N ALA A 123 14.14 -0.98 5.60
CA ALA A 123 15.48 -0.82 5.06
C ALA A 123 15.63 0.52 4.33
N PHE A 124 14.62 0.93 3.55
CA PHE A 124 14.60 2.21 2.87
C PHE A 124 14.70 3.39 3.85
N PHE A 125 13.94 3.38 4.93
CA PHE A 125 14.01 4.45 5.94
C PHE A 125 15.33 4.44 6.73
N GLN A 126 15.93 3.27 6.94
CA GLN A 126 17.27 3.16 7.53
C GLN A 126 18.33 3.76 6.59
N ASN A 127 18.26 3.48 5.28
CA ASN A 127 19.12 4.11 4.27
C ASN A 127 18.93 5.63 4.27
N LYS A 128 17.69 6.13 4.22
CA LYS A 128 17.37 7.55 4.27
C LYS A 128 17.96 8.25 5.51
N GLY A 129 17.99 7.54 6.63
CA GLY A 129 18.63 7.98 7.88
C GLY A 129 20.14 7.73 7.94
N LYS A 130 20.79 7.30 6.84
CA LYS A 130 22.21 6.95 6.74
C LYS A 130 22.67 5.79 7.65
N ALA A 131 21.73 5.02 8.18
CA ALA A 131 22.00 3.79 8.92
C ALA A 131 22.24 2.60 7.95
N PHE A 132 23.24 2.74 7.06
CA PHE A 132 23.46 1.85 5.93
C PHE A 132 23.70 0.39 6.34
N LYS A 133 24.46 0.15 7.44
CA LYS A 133 24.71 -1.22 7.93
C LYS A 133 23.40 -1.88 8.38
N SER A 134 22.59 -1.19 9.19
CA SER A 134 21.29 -1.70 9.64
C SER A 134 20.32 -1.92 8.47
N SER A 135 20.38 -1.06 7.44
CA SER A 135 19.62 -1.25 6.20
C SER A 135 20.01 -2.56 5.51
N ASN A 136 21.30 -2.85 5.36
CA ASN A 136 21.78 -4.12 4.79
C ASN A 136 21.34 -5.34 5.62
N GLU A 137 21.45 -5.27 6.95
CA GLU A 137 20.94 -6.33 7.84
C GLU A 137 19.46 -6.61 7.63
N THR A 138 18.66 -5.56 7.44
CA THR A 138 17.23 -5.69 7.17
C THR A 138 16.97 -6.30 5.79
N ILE A 139 17.77 -5.93 4.77
CA ILE A 139 17.69 -6.51 3.42
C ILE A 139 18.05 -8.00 3.46
N PHE A 140 19.10 -8.42 4.19
CA PHE A 140 19.41 -9.84 4.36
C PHE A 140 18.27 -10.62 5.04
N LYS A 141 17.58 -10.02 6.03
CA LYS A 141 16.39 -10.65 6.61
C LYS A 141 15.27 -10.82 5.57
N LEU A 142 15.04 -9.82 4.72
CA LEU A 142 14.06 -9.92 3.64
C LEU A 142 14.43 -11.07 2.69
N ALA A 143 15.67 -11.11 2.22
CA ALA A 143 16.14 -12.15 1.29
C ALA A 143 16.04 -13.57 1.87
N ASN A 144 16.33 -13.73 3.16
CA ASN A 144 16.29 -15.03 3.81
C ASN A 144 14.85 -15.50 4.12
N ASN A 145 13.98 -14.59 4.54
CA ASN A 145 12.63 -14.95 5.01
C ASN A 145 11.58 -14.93 3.88
N TYR A 146 11.84 -14.19 2.82
CA TYR A 146 10.87 -13.92 1.75
C TYR A 146 11.52 -14.04 0.35
N ALA A 147 12.30 -15.10 0.13
CA ALA A 147 13.02 -15.33 -1.12
C ALA A 147 12.10 -15.44 -2.36
N SER A 148 10.83 -15.84 -2.17
CA SER A 148 9.83 -15.92 -3.23
C SER A 148 9.31 -14.55 -3.69
N GLU A 149 9.52 -13.50 -2.91
CA GLU A 149 9.02 -12.15 -3.19
C GLU A 149 10.02 -11.38 -4.08
N GLU A 150 10.18 -11.84 -5.32
CA GLU A 150 11.21 -11.40 -6.27
C GLU A 150 11.23 -9.87 -6.48
N TYR A 151 10.05 -9.24 -6.56
CA TYR A 151 9.95 -7.80 -6.75
C TYR A 151 10.61 -7.01 -5.60
N TRP A 152 10.32 -7.40 -4.37
CA TRP A 152 10.89 -6.75 -3.19
C TRP A 152 12.37 -7.12 -3.01
N GLY A 153 12.74 -8.34 -3.38
CA GLY A 153 14.14 -8.77 -3.46
C GLY A 153 14.95 -7.89 -4.39
N ALA A 154 14.53 -7.74 -5.64
CA ALA A 154 15.22 -6.91 -6.63
C ALA A 154 15.34 -5.44 -6.19
N LYS A 155 14.27 -4.85 -5.65
CA LYS A 155 14.32 -3.48 -5.10
C LYS A 155 15.30 -3.36 -3.94
N SER A 156 15.41 -4.40 -3.12
CA SER A 156 16.32 -4.44 -1.98
C SER A 156 17.79 -4.51 -2.41
N LEU A 157 18.12 -5.23 -3.48
CA LEU A 157 19.46 -5.25 -4.03
C LEU A 157 19.90 -3.86 -4.52
N VAL A 158 19.01 -3.14 -5.23
CA VAL A 158 19.30 -1.75 -5.64
C VAL A 158 19.54 -0.85 -4.43
N LEU A 159 18.81 -1.05 -3.34
CA LEU A 159 19.00 -0.30 -2.10
C LEU A 159 20.31 -0.68 -1.40
N MET A 160 20.71 -1.97 -1.45
CA MET A 160 21.96 -2.48 -0.90
C MET A 160 23.17 -1.85 -1.59
N VAL A 161 23.15 -1.75 -2.93
CA VAL A 161 24.19 -1.03 -3.68
C VAL A 161 24.34 0.41 -3.17
N ARG A 162 23.23 1.12 -2.97
CA ARG A 162 23.25 2.49 -2.41
C ARG A 162 23.83 2.54 -1.00
N ASN A 163 23.55 1.52 -0.18
CA ASN A 163 24.11 1.41 1.16
C ASN A 163 25.64 1.23 1.10
N TYR A 164 26.15 0.35 0.24
CA TYR A 164 27.59 0.13 0.09
C TYR A 164 28.31 1.37 -0.43
N ILE A 165 27.72 2.10 -1.39
CA ILE A 165 28.24 3.40 -1.83
C ILE A 165 28.30 4.38 -0.64
N GLY A 166 27.23 4.44 0.17
CA GLY A 166 27.18 5.27 1.39
C GLY A 166 28.21 4.89 2.44
N LEU A 167 28.60 3.61 2.50
CA LEU A 167 29.67 3.08 3.34
C LEU A 167 31.07 3.26 2.75
N LYS A 168 31.18 3.76 1.52
CA LYS A 168 32.41 3.85 0.72
C LYS A 168 33.03 2.48 0.41
N ASP A 169 32.22 1.43 0.39
CA ASP A 169 32.60 0.07 0.03
C ASP A 169 32.26 -0.19 -1.44
N ASN A 170 33.10 0.36 -2.33
CA ASN A 170 32.89 0.25 -3.76
C ASN A 170 33.05 -1.20 -4.27
N TYR A 171 33.81 -2.01 -3.56
CA TYR A 171 33.99 -3.42 -3.91
C TYR A 171 32.66 -4.16 -3.77
N GLN A 172 32.02 -4.11 -2.60
CA GLN A 172 30.72 -4.72 -2.39
C GLN A 172 29.63 -4.13 -3.29
N ALA A 173 29.66 -2.81 -3.53
CA ALA A 173 28.71 -2.16 -4.41
C ALA A 173 28.75 -2.69 -5.86
N SER A 174 29.91 -3.15 -6.34
CA SER A 174 30.07 -3.69 -7.70
C SER A 174 29.69 -5.16 -7.84
N TYR A 175 29.60 -5.90 -6.74
CA TYR A 175 29.27 -7.32 -6.71
C TYR A 175 27.83 -7.62 -6.24
N THR A 176 27.07 -6.62 -5.85
CA THR A 176 25.65 -6.75 -5.43
C THR A 176 24.71 -6.57 -6.62
#